data_d9dd1396d12ed670220cb0bc546860fd
#
_entry.id   d9dd1396d12ed670220cb0bc546860fd
#
_cell.length_a   1.000
_cell.length_b   1.000
_cell.length_c   1.000
_cell.angle_alpha   90.00
_cell.angle_beta   90.00
_cell.angle_gamma   90.00
#
_symmetry.space_group_name_H-M   'P 1'
#
loop_
_entity.id
_entity.type
_entity.pdbx_description
1 polymer ?
#
loop_
_entity_poly.entity_id
_entity_poly.type
_entity_poly.pdbx_seq_one_letter_code
_entity_poly.pdbx_strand_id
1 'polypeptide(L)'
;MTKNLNLIELKNNFLSNTFKNEDDVKINFHSDIIKPILRVVNPLRANQYSSENRLLSGGRTDATFQNISFEYKKYGYFDSMAGIDEALYGRKNQNDHGLYDYIISDSGITRNDDVDTITQKITNNIGVGFDGKTFIFARFIKSPKKTKLDTSKTTIGDLPELNIQFHYEVKDFDSGLRKLVLLLKQQNKIALTKKNLLALINTKSPFVRESIKSIYNELDYNINDLSGSDRIRTLYNEWDRVFGVMYGEDAEATEFNAVSPAIKEAYGFEESFELNSKMYLFSMQTFFNIFLKLLIYSFLSELISPAFTTKTVLDKAQIDLLFDGNDEEENKIINNFFEAHFLEWFTYSDSSFEVDLINRTLETTIWICEPFKEVGFK
;
A
#
# COMPACT_ATOMS: atom_id res chain seq x y z
N MET A 1 3.99 -11.77 14.40
CA MET A 1 2.62 -11.68 14.95
C MET A 1 1.99 -10.40 14.44
N THR A 2 1.30 -10.45 13.32
CA THR A 2 0.46 -9.36 12.83
C THR A 2 -0.71 -9.17 13.80
N LYS A 3 -0.70 -8.09 14.56
CA LYS A 3 -1.85 -7.72 15.40
C LYS A 3 -3.02 -7.44 14.46
N ASN A 4 -4.00 -8.31 14.43
CA ASN A 4 -5.25 -8.05 13.73
C ASN A 4 -5.87 -6.77 14.29
N LEU A 5 -6.17 -5.81 13.43
CA LEU A 5 -6.83 -4.57 13.79
C LEU A 5 -8.29 -4.87 14.13
N ASN A 6 -8.67 -4.77 15.40
CA ASN A 6 -10.05 -4.97 15.85
C ASN A 6 -10.80 -3.62 15.87
N LEU A 7 -11.52 -3.32 14.78
CA LEU A 7 -12.26 -2.05 14.64
C LEU A 7 -13.39 -1.89 15.67
N ILE A 8 -13.99 -2.98 16.12
CA ILE A 8 -15.06 -2.95 17.16
C ILE A 8 -14.47 -2.52 18.49
N GLU A 9 -13.30 -3.07 18.85
CA GLU A 9 -12.59 -2.70 20.08
C GLU A 9 -12.15 -1.23 20.06
N LEU A 10 -11.57 -0.76 18.94
CA LEU A 10 -11.18 0.65 18.79
C LEU A 10 -12.38 1.59 18.95
N LYS A 11 -13.50 1.26 18.30
CA LYS A 11 -14.75 2.01 18.44
C LYS A 11 -15.24 2.06 19.90
N ASN A 12 -15.29 0.90 20.56
CA ASN A 12 -15.77 0.81 21.94
C ASN A 12 -14.87 1.60 22.91
N ASN A 13 -13.55 1.51 22.73
CA ASN A 13 -12.58 2.27 23.51
C ASN A 13 -12.81 3.78 23.34
N PHE A 14 -12.93 4.25 22.10
CA PHE A 14 -13.19 5.65 21.80
C PHE A 14 -14.52 6.12 22.39
N LEU A 15 -15.63 5.38 22.18
CA LEU A 15 -16.96 5.76 22.64
C LEU A 15 -17.15 5.66 24.17
N SER A 16 -16.23 5.01 24.88
CA SER A 16 -16.22 4.99 26.35
C SER A 16 -15.77 6.32 26.98
N ASN A 17 -15.18 7.22 26.18
CA ASN A 17 -14.75 8.54 26.65
C ASN A 17 -15.91 9.53 26.77
N THR A 18 -15.71 10.56 27.59
CA THR A 18 -16.64 11.69 27.70
C THR A 18 -16.13 12.85 26.86
N PHE A 19 -16.94 13.37 25.95
CA PHE A 19 -16.59 14.48 25.08
C PHE A 19 -17.29 15.77 25.53
N LYS A 20 -16.57 16.70 26.12
CA LYS A 20 -17.06 18.00 26.59
C LYS A 20 -16.87 19.11 25.55
N ASN A 21 -15.82 19.00 24.78
CA ASN A 21 -15.43 19.99 23.77
C ASN A 21 -14.78 19.31 22.54
N GLU A 22 -14.28 20.11 21.61
CA GLU A 22 -13.63 19.66 20.39
C GLU A 22 -12.26 19.00 20.69
N ASP A 23 -11.51 19.55 21.64
CA ASP A 23 -10.21 19.01 22.03
C ASP A 23 -10.32 17.59 22.60
N ASP A 24 -11.38 17.30 23.35
CA ASP A 24 -11.63 15.94 23.84
C ASP A 24 -11.84 14.96 22.67
N VAL A 25 -12.58 15.35 21.63
CA VAL A 25 -12.76 14.54 20.43
C VAL A 25 -11.41 14.30 19.73
N LYS A 26 -10.64 15.36 19.52
CA LYS A 26 -9.33 15.32 18.84
C LYS A 26 -8.33 14.41 19.58
N ILE A 27 -8.17 14.61 20.89
CA ILE A 27 -7.19 13.87 21.70
C ILE A 27 -7.54 12.38 21.78
N ASN A 28 -8.81 12.07 22.08
CA ASN A 28 -9.25 10.68 22.17
C ASN A 28 -9.25 9.97 20.80
N PHE A 29 -9.60 10.68 19.74
CA PHE A 29 -9.51 10.12 18.38
C PHE A 29 -8.08 9.79 18.00
N HIS A 30 -7.14 10.66 18.33
CA HIS A 30 -5.72 10.38 18.09
C HIS A 30 -5.22 9.17 18.90
N SER A 31 -5.52 9.12 20.21
CA SER A 31 -5.02 8.06 21.10
C SER A 31 -5.66 6.70 20.83
N ASP A 32 -6.96 6.65 20.62
CA ASP A 32 -7.75 5.42 20.61
C ASP A 32 -8.03 4.89 19.22
N ILE A 33 -7.96 5.74 18.19
CA ILE A 33 -8.23 5.39 16.80
C ILE A 33 -6.98 5.52 15.91
N ILE A 34 -6.46 6.74 15.72
CA ILE A 34 -5.38 6.98 14.75
C ILE A 34 -4.10 6.22 15.11
N LYS A 35 -3.62 6.39 16.33
CA LYS A 35 -2.35 5.79 16.76
C LYS A 35 -2.36 4.25 16.74
N PRO A 36 -3.41 3.55 17.23
CA PRO A 36 -3.52 2.10 17.08
C PRO A 36 -3.57 1.65 15.61
N ILE A 37 -4.35 2.34 14.75
CA ILE A 37 -4.42 2.01 13.32
C ILE A 37 -3.05 2.16 12.68
N LEU A 38 -2.38 3.32 12.83
CA LEU A 38 -1.09 3.58 12.23
C LEU A 38 -0.01 2.60 12.68
N ARG A 39 -0.03 2.14 13.94
CA ARG A 39 0.91 1.11 14.43
C ARG A 39 0.76 -0.24 13.71
N VAL A 40 -0.41 -0.53 13.18
CA VAL A 40 -0.70 -1.77 12.46
C VAL A 40 -0.50 -1.58 10.95
N VAL A 41 -1.15 -0.56 10.39
CA VAL A 41 -1.17 -0.37 8.92
C VAL A 41 -0.01 0.47 8.40
N ASN A 42 0.68 1.23 9.28
CA ASN A 42 1.75 2.15 8.88
C ASN A 42 2.80 2.37 9.99
N PRO A 43 3.44 1.29 10.49
CA PRO A 43 4.34 1.39 11.64
C PRO A 43 5.54 2.33 11.39
N LEU A 44 6.05 2.38 10.16
CA LEU A 44 7.22 3.21 9.82
C LEU A 44 6.92 4.71 9.85
N ARG A 45 5.67 5.10 9.64
CA ARG A 45 5.25 6.50 9.56
C ARG A 45 4.29 6.92 10.68
N ALA A 46 4.03 6.05 11.63
CA ALA A 46 3.12 6.31 12.75
C ALA A 46 3.46 7.59 13.54
N ASN A 47 4.74 7.98 13.55
CA ASN A 47 5.22 9.20 14.21
C ASN A 47 5.10 10.46 13.33
N GLN A 48 4.66 10.35 12.08
CA GLN A 48 4.49 11.49 11.17
C GLN A 48 3.11 12.17 11.29
N TYR A 49 2.21 11.61 12.11
CA TYR A 49 0.99 12.30 12.47
C TYR A 49 1.34 13.53 13.30
N SER A 50 1.04 14.70 12.76
CA SER A 50 1.31 15.98 13.40
C SER A 50 -0.01 16.64 13.82
N SER A 51 -0.12 17.04 15.07
CA SER A 51 -1.19 17.90 15.55
C SER A 51 -0.80 19.36 15.38
N GLU A 52 -1.74 20.18 14.88
CA GLU A 52 -1.58 21.64 14.72
C GLU A 52 -0.46 22.08 13.76
N ASN A 53 -0.64 21.82 12.49
CA ASN A 53 0.22 22.45 11.47
C ASN A 53 -0.27 23.85 11.12
N ARG A 54 0.66 24.82 11.13
CA ARG A 54 0.38 26.17 10.63
C ARG A 54 0.24 26.12 9.11
N LEU A 55 -0.90 26.60 8.63
CA LEU A 55 -1.08 26.87 7.21
C LEU A 55 -0.25 28.08 6.78
N LEU A 56 0.21 28.06 5.54
CA LEU A 56 0.83 29.24 4.92
C LEU A 56 -0.10 30.45 4.90
N SER A 57 -1.42 30.23 4.92
CA SER A 57 -2.50 31.25 4.95
C SER A 57 -2.73 31.89 6.33
N GLY A 58 -1.99 31.50 7.37
CA GLY A 58 -2.17 32.03 8.74
C GLY A 58 -3.19 31.30 9.60
N GLY A 59 -3.91 30.29 9.05
CA GLY A 59 -4.74 29.35 9.80
C GLY A 59 -3.94 28.16 10.33
N ARG A 60 -4.62 27.24 11.02
CA ARG A 60 -4.05 25.96 11.49
C ARG A 60 -4.98 24.85 11.10
N THR A 61 -4.45 23.76 10.56
CA THR A 61 -5.16 22.47 10.51
C THR A 61 -5.11 21.84 11.89
N ASP A 62 -6.16 21.17 12.29
CA ASP A 62 -6.19 20.47 13.58
C ASP A 62 -5.16 19.35 13.63
N ALA A 63 -4.99 18.62 12.54
CA ALA A 63 -3.95 17.63 12.38
C ALA A 63 -3.69 17.32 10.91
N THR A 64 -2.51 16.79 10.62
CA THR A 64 -2.15 16.29 9.28
C THR A 64 -1.44 14.95 9.36
N PHE A 65 -1.66 14.12 8.36
CA PHE A 65 -0.90 12.90 8.13
C PHE A 65 -0.66 12.77 6.62
N GLN A 66 0.55 13.08 6.21
CA GLN A 66 0.94 13.12 4.78
C GLN A 66 0.04 14.07 3.97
N ASN A 67 -0.75 13.53 3.01
CA ASN A 67 -1.71 14.30 2.20
C ASN A 67 -3.14 14.26 2.76
N ILE A 68 -3.31 13.90 4.03
CA ILE A 68 -4.60 13.94 4.72
C ILE A 68 -4.59 15.07 5.72
N SER A 69 -5.53 16.02 5.58
CA SER A 69 -5.77 17.10 6.53
C SER A 69 -7.01 16.79 7.34
N PHE A 70 -6.94 16.94 8.66
CA PHE A 70 -8.05 16.64 9.58
C PHE A 70 -8.65 17.93 10.12
N GLU A 71 -9.97 17.91 10.25
CA GLU A 71 -10.78 18.93 10.92
C GLU A 71 -11.62 18.26 11.99
N TYR A 72 -11.52 18.70 13.22
CA TYR A 72 -12.31 18.17 14.32
C TYR A 72 -13.41 19.13 14.72
N LYS A 73 -14.53 18.60 15.20
CA LYS A 73 -15.62 19.36 15.77
C LYS A 73 -16.13 18.65 17.03
N LYS A 74 -16.81 19.41 17.90
CA LYS A 74 -17.44 18.85 19.09
C LYS A 74 -18.41 17.73 18.73
N TYR A 75 -18.61 16.80 19.64
CA TYR A 75 -19.42 15.61 19.45
C TYR A 75 -20.83 15.91 18.89
N GLY A 76 -21.19 15.26 17.79
CA GLY A 76 -22.49 15.42 17.14
C GLY A 76 -22.68 16.73 16.37
N TYR A 77 -21.62 17.46 16.07
CA TYR A 77 -21.71 18.75 15.34
C TYR A 77 -22.21 18.58 13.91
N PHE A 78 -21.95 17.44 13.28
CA PHE A 78 -22.37 17.11 11.92
C PHE A 78 -23.79 16.54 11.82
N ASP A 79 -24.54 16.56 12.92
CA ASP A 79 -25.98 16.24 12.88
C ASP A 79 -26.79 17.33 12.13
N SER A 80 -26.19 18.50 11.87
CA SER A 80 -26.77 19.58 11.09
C SER A 80 -26.01 19.90 9.83
N MET A 81 -26.70 20.26 8.75
CA MET A 81 -26.07 20.73 7.51
C MET A 81 -25.19 21.96 7.72
N ALA A 82 -25.57 22.87 8.62
CA ALA A 82 -24.76 24.03 8.96
C ALA A 82 -23.40 23.64 9.57
N GLY A 83 -23.38 22.59 10.40
CA GLY A 83 -22.13 22.06 10.96
C GLY A 83 -21.25 21.40 9.90
N ILE A 84 -21.85 20.68 8.95
CA ILE A 84 -21.15 20.11 7.80
C ILE A 84 -20.56 21.22 6.92
N ASP A 85 -21.35 22.24 6.56
CA ASP A 85 -20.89 23.36 5.74
C ASP A 85 -19.77 24.12 6.43
N GLU A 86 -19.82 24.32 7.75
CA GLU A 86 -18.73 24.95 8.50
C GLU A 86 -17.43 24.13 8.46
N ALA A 87 -17.51 22.81 8.63
CA ALA A 87 -16.34 21.96 8.51
C ALA A 87 -15.74 21.94 7.10
N LEU A 88 -16.60 22.05 6.07
CA LEU A 88 -16.16 22.06 4.67
C LEU A 88 -15.54 23.39 4.25
N TYR A 89 -16.16 24.52 4.63
CA TYR A 89 -15.84 25.84 4.08
C TYR A 89 -15.43 26.88 5.12
N GLY A 90 -15.42 26.54 6.41
CA GLY A 90 -15.24 27.50 7.50
C GLY A 90 -16.45 28.44 7.67
N ARG A 91 -16.43 29.30 8.68
CA ARG A 91 -17.51 30.28 8.94
C ARG A 91 -17.47 31.41 7.94
N LYS A 92 -18.64 31.76 7.40
CA LYS A 92 -18.80 32.76 6.30
C LYS A 92 -18.28 34.15 6.62
N ASN A 93 -18.22 34.57 7.88
CA ASN A 93 -17.88 35.93 8.28
C ASN A 93 -16.64 36.05 9.19
N GLN A 94 -15.82 35.02 9.22
CA GLN A 94 -14.60 34.93 10.03
C GLN A 94 -13.44 34.46 9.16
N ASN A 95 -12.21 34.82 9.53
CA ASN A 95 -11.00 34.20 8.95
C ASN A 95 -10.85 32.76 9.40
N ASP A 96 -11.91 31.99 9.23
CA ASP A 96 -12.02 30.58 9.61
C ASP A 96 -11.91 29.74 8.34
N HIS A 97 -11.12 28.68 8.40
CA HIS A 97 -10.82 27.80 7.28
C HIS A 97 -11.52 26.47 7.46
N GLY A 98 -11.91 25.83 6.37
CA GLY A 98 -12.45 24.49 6.36
C GLY A 98 -11.61 23.54 5.53
N LEU A 99 -12.08 22.32 5.38
CA LEU A 99 -11.41 21.25 4.62
C LEU A 99 -11.10 21.68 3.18
N TYR A 100 -11.95 22.49 2.56
CA TYR A 100 -11.72 23.04 1.22
C TYR A 100 -10.43 23.83 1.16
N ASP A 101 -10.23 24.77 2.09
CA ASP A 101 -9.05 25.61 2.17
C ASP A 101 -7.79 24.81 2.54
N TYR A 102 -7.93 23.81 3.44
CA TYR A 102 -6.83 22.94 3.87
C TYR A 102 -6.30 22.10 2.71
N ILE A 103 -7.19 21.46 1.95
CA ILE A 103 -6.78 20.64 0.79
C ILE A 103 -6.00 21.48 -0.22
N ILE A 104 -6.42 22.71 -0.49
CA ILE A 104 -5.71 23.60 -1.41
C ILE A 104 -4.36 24.05 -0.81
N SER A 105 -4.35 24.48 0.44
CA SER A 105 -3.14 24.99 1.12
C SER A 105 -2.06 23.92 1.31
N ASP A 106 -2.49 22.71 1.70
CA ASP A 106 -1.58 21.56 1.96
C ASP A 106 -1.13 20.87 0.67
N SER A 107 -1.68 21.23 -0.49
CA SER A 107 -1.32 20.62 -1.78
C SER A 107 0.10 20.93 -2.25
N GLY A 108 0.79 21.88 -1.62
CA GLY A 108 2.16 22.25 -1.97
C GLY A 108 2.29 22.85 -3.37
N ILE A 109 1.24 23.56 -3.84
CA ILE A 109 1.25 24.31 -5.11
C ILE A 109 2.25 25.44 -5.03
N THR A 110 3.01 25.63 -6.11
CA THR A 110 3.94 26.72 -6.29
C THR A 110 3.56 27.57 -7.52
N ARG A 111 4.05 28.80 -7.58
CA ARG A 111 3.81 29.71 -8.72
C ARG A 111 4.35 29.21 -10.07
N ASN A 112 5.26 28.23 -10.03
CA ASN A 112 5.91 27.68 -11.22
C ASN A 112 5.24 26.40 -11.71
N ASP A 113 4.20 25.93 -11.02
CA ASP A 113 3.49 24.70 -11.42
C ASP A 113 2.58 24.98 -12.62
N ASP A 114 2.60 24.09 -13.59
CA ASP A 114 1.65 24.10 -14.69
C ASP A 114 0.26 23.58 -14.26
N VAL A 115 -0.73 23.72 -15.14
CA VAL A 115 -2.14 23.36 -14.86
C VAL A 115 -2.28 21.87 -14.49
N ASP A 116 -1.52 21.00 -15.14
CA ASP A 116 -1.59 19.54 -14.88
C ASP A 116 -0.98 19.22 -13.53
N THR A 117 0.16 19.81 -13.19
CA THR A 117 0.83 19.66 -11.89
C THR A 117 -0.06 20.21 -10.77
N ILE A 118 -0.67 21.39 -10.94
CA ILE A 118 -1.61 21.96 -9.98
C ILE A 118 -2.79 21.01 -9.75
N THR A 119 -3.39 20.55 -10.85
CA THR A 119 -4.51 19.58 -10.80
C THR A 119 -4.14 18.33 -10.04
N GLN A 120 -2.98 17.74 -10.35
CA GLN A 120 -2.50 16.54 -9.67
C GLN A 120 -2.26 16.78 -8.18
N LYS A 121 -1.60 17.85 -7.82
CA LYS A 121 -1.31 18.20 -6.42
C LYS A 121 -2.59 18.37 -5.60
N ILE A 122 -3.58 19.10 -6.12
CA ILE A 122 -4.86 19.32 -5.43
C ILE A 122 -5.65 18.01 -5.31
N THR A 123 -5.76 17.22 -6.39
CA THR A 123 -6.56 15.98 -6.38
C THR A 123 -5.94 14.87 -5.53
N ASN A 124 -4.66 14.96 -5.20
CA ASN A 124 -3.98 14.02 -4.32
C ASN A 124 -4.26 14.24 -2.83
N ASN A 125 -4.74 15.43 -2.44
CA ASN A 125 -5.00 15.75 -1.05
C ASN A 125 -6.44 15.39 -0.65
N ILE A 126 -6.59 14.98 0.60
CA ILE A 126 -7.86 14.51 1.17
C ILE A 126 -8.11 15.26 2.47
N GLY A 127 -9.33 15.73 2.66
CA GLY A 127 -9.81 16.28 3.92
C GLY A 127 -10.65 15.24 4.67
N VAL A 128 -10.45 15.13 5.98
CA VAL A 128 -11.23 14.27 6.87
C VAL A 128 -11.77 15.11 8.02
N GLY A 129 -13.10 15.32 8.03
CA GLY A 129 -13.81 15.91 9.16
C GLY A 129 -14.29 14.82 10.12
N PHE A 130 -14.22 15.07 11.43
CA PHE A 130 -14.73 14.14 12.43
C PHE A 130 -15.25 14.87 13.67
N ASP A 131 -16.45 14.48 14.12
CA ASP A 131 -17.13 15.06 15.29
C ASP A 131 -17.38 14.08 16.43
N GLY A 132 -16.66 12.96 16.45
CA GLY A 132 -16.85 11.89 17.43
C GLY A 132 -17.94 10.86 17.06
N LYS A 133 -18.81 11.15 16.10
CA LYS A 133 -19.92 10.31 15.68
C LYS A 133 -19.95 10.10 14.18
N THR A 134 -19.62 11.12 13.40
CA THR A 134 -19.79 11.19 11.96
C THR A 134 -18.48 11.61 11.30
N PHE A 135 -18.18 11.01 10.17
CA PHE A 135 -17.04 11.36 9.32
C PHE A 135 -17.51 12.14 8.09
N ILE A 136 -16.72 13.13 7.70
CA ILE A 136 -16.80 13.80 6.40
C ILE A 136 -15.50 13.47 5.67
N PHE A 137 -15.60 12.97 4.43
CA PHE A 137 -14.45 12.80 3.55
C PHE A 137 -14.59 13.77 2.39
N ALA A 138 -13.63 14.64 2.19
CA ALA A 138 -13.65 15.68 1.17
C ALA A 138 -12.41 15.62 0.28
N ARG A 139 -12.55 15.90 -1.00
CA ARG A 139 -11.45 16.02 -1.95
C ARG A 139 -11.87 16.71 -3.23
N PHE A 140 -10.91 17.09 -4.03
CA PHE A 140 -11.15 17.46 -5.43
C PHE A 140 -11.04 16.24 -6.32
N ILE A 141 -11.97 16.10 -7.24
CA ILE A 141 -12.00 15.04 -8.27
C ILE A 141 -11.90 15.67 -9.66
N LYS A 142 -11.36 14.93 -10.63
CA LYS A 142 -11.35 15.38 -12.02
C LYS A 142 -12.78 15.57 -12.52
N SER A 143 -13.00 16.65 -13.27
CA SER A 143 -14.29 17.02 -13.84
C SER A 143 -14.12 17.46 -15.29
N PRO A 144 -15.06 17.16 -16.20
CA PRO A 144 -15.03 17.70 -17.56
C PRO A 144 -15.28 19.20 -17.60
N LYS A 145 -15.85 19.79 -16.54
CA LYS A 145 -16.12 21.21 -16.45
C LYS A 145 -14.92 21.92 -15.80
N LYS A 146 -14.53 23.04 -16.40
CA LYS A 146 -13.56 23.95 -15.78
C LYS A 146 -14.18 24.67 -14.60
N THR A 147 -13.45 24.76 -13.51
CA THR A 147 -13.86 25.42 -12.28
C THR A 147 -12.77 26.40 -11.84
N LYS A 148 -13.14 27.62 -11.55
CA LYS A 148 -12.26 28.59 -10.86
C LYS A 148 -12.39 28.31 -9.36
N LEU A 149 -11.29 27.95 -8.70
CA LEU A 149 -11.28 27.74 -7.27
C LEU A 149 -11.30 29.06 -6.52
N ASP A 150 -12.03 29.11 -5.42
CA ASP A 150 -11.93 30.22 -4.48
C ASP A 150 -10.66 30.05 -3.63
N THR A 151 -9.69 30.89 -3.87
CA THR A 151 -8.41 30.92 -3.14
C THR A 151 -8.28 32.15 -2.24
N SER A 152 -9.37 32.91 -2.05
CA SER A 152 -9.36 34.15 -1.30
C SER A 152 -8.88 34.01 0.15
N LYS A 153 -9.06 32.82 0.73
CA LYS A 153 -8.60 32.49 2.09
C LYS A 153 -7.22 31.80 2.10
N THR A 154 -6.55 31.65 0.96
CA THR A 154 -5.25 30.99 0.88
C THR A 154 -4.18 31.97 0.42
N THR A 155 -2.91 31.70 0.72
CA THR A 155 -1.77 32.51 0.26
C THR A 155 -1.30 32.15 -1.15
N ILE A 156 -1.98 31.22 -1.81
CA ILE A 156 -1.59 30.70 -3.12
C ILE A 156 -1.82 31.75 -4.23
N GLY A 157 -2.79 32.64 -4.03
CA GLY A 157 -3.17 33.62 -5.04
C GLY A 157 -4.15 33.04 -6.07
N ASP A 158 -4.39 33.79 -7.16
CA ASP A 158 -5.29 33.35 -8.22
C ASP A 158 -4.74 32.15 -8.98
N LEU A 159 -5.52 31.07 -9.00
CA LEU A 159 -5.25 29.88 -9.81
C LEU A 159 -5.96 29.95 -11.16
N PRO A 160 -5.41 29.31 -12.21
CA PRO A 160 -6.13 29.15 -13.47
C PRO A 160 -7.42 28.32 -13.26
N GLU A 161 -8.31 28.36 -14.24
CA GLU A 161 -9.44 27.42 -14.25
C GLU A 161 -8.94 25.98 -14.41
N LEU A 162 -9.40 25.10 -13.55
CA LEU A 162 -8.99 23.69 -13.47
C LEU A 162 -10.15 22.76 -13.81
N ASN A 163 -9.86 21.62 -14.43
CA ASN A 163 -10.84 20.57 -14.71
C ASN A 163 -11.06 19.68 -13.46
N ILE A 164 -11.48 20.30 -12.35
CA ILE A 164 -11.72 19.62 -11.08
C ILE A 164 -13.01 20.15 -10.43
N GLN A 165 -13.57 19.31 -9.55
CA GLN A 165 -14.75 19.62 -8.77
C GLN A 165 -14.53 19.20 -7.33
N PHE A 166 -14.95 20.03 -6.37
CA PHE A 166 -14.97 19.65 -4.96
C PHE A 166 -16.09 18.66 -4.70
N HIS A 167 -15.75 17.57 -4.02
CA HIS A 167 -16.67 16.49 -3.68
C HIS A 167 -16.49 16.11 -2.23
N TYR A 168 -17.59 15.79 -1.54
CA TYR A 168 -17.56 15.26 -0.20
C TYR A 168 -18.63 14.19 0.00
N GLU A 169 -18.44 13.36 1.01
CA GLU A 169 -19.42 12.39 1.49
C GLU A 169 -19.42 12.36 3.02
N VAL A 170 -20.59 12.08 3.56
CA VAL A 170 -20.82 11.93 5.00
C VAL A 170 -21.04 10.45 5.31
N LYS A 171 -20.36 9.93 6.33
CA LYS A 171 -20.43 8.54 6.75
C LYS A 171 -20.67 8.45 8.25
N ASP A 172 -21.45 7.44 8.65
CA ASP A 172 -21.53 7.02 10.04
C ASP A 172 -20.17 6.53 10.57
N PHE A 173 -20.07 6.34 11.88
CA PHE A 173 -18.81 5.96 12.52
C PHE A 173 -18.22 4.69 11.93
N ASP A 174 -19.01 3.62 11.74
CA ASP A 174 -18.48 2.32 11.32
C ASP A 174 -17.98 2.34 9.86
N SER A 175 -18.77 2.91 8.97
CA SER A 175 -18.41 3.07 7.56
C SER A 175 -17.25 4.03 7.40
N GLY A 176 -17.23 5.11 8.16
CA GLY A 176 -16.18 6.11 8.17
C GLY A 176 -14.87 5.57 8.71
N LEU A 177 -14.90 4.79 9.80
CA LEU A 177 -13.70 4.17 10.37
C LEU A 177 -13.05 3.19 9.38
N ARG A 178 -13.85 2.35 8.72
CA ARG A 178 -13.34 1.44 7.66
C ARG A 178 -12.67 2.21 6.53
N LYS A 179 -13.30 3.28 6.06
CA LYS A 179 -12.73 4.13 5.02
C LYS A 179 -11.45 4.83 5.47
N LEU A 180 -11.41 5.33 6.70
CA LEU A 180 -10.20 5.93 7.28
C LEU A 180 -9.03 4.94 7.32
N VAL A 181 -9.27 3.70 7.76
CA VAL A 181 -8.25 2.64 7.75
C VAL A 181 -7.68 2.43 6.35
N LEU A 182 -8.55 2.35 5.34
CA LEU A 182 -8.12 2.22 3.95
C LEU A 182 -7.28 3.41 3.49
N LEU A 183 -7.70 4.64 3.81
CA LEU A 183 -6.95 5.85 3.48
C LEU A 183 -5.57 5.87 4.15
N LEU A 184 -5.49 5.58 5.45
CA LEU A 184 -4.24 5.54 6.20
C LEU A 184 -3.31 4.42 5.69
N LYS A 185 -3.85 3.29 5.27
CA LYS A 185 -3.11 2.20 4.63
C LYS A 185 -2.58 2.62 3.27
N GLN A 186 -3.39 3.29 2.45
CA GLN A 186 -3.01 3.75 1.11
C GLN A 186 -1.89 4.79 1.12
N GLN A 187 -1.74 5.58 2.19
CA GLN A 187 -0.65 6.55 2.34
C GLN A 187 0.75 5.92 2.37
N ASN A 188 0.84 4.61 2.54
CA ASN A 188 2.11 3.90 2.47
C ASN A 188 2.44 3.38 1.09
N LYS A 189 1.49 3.40 0.18
CA LYS A 189 1.71 2.83 -1.14
C LYS A 189 2.75 3.64 -1.90
N ILE A 190 3.76 2.94 -2.38
CA ILE A 190 4.82 3.49 -3.20
C ILE A 190 4.33 3.48 -4.65
N ALA A 191 4.42 4.62 -5.34
CA ALA A 191 4.04 4.67 -6.76
C ALA A 191 4.78 3.60 -7.57
N LEU A 192 4.07 2.88 -8.44
CA LEU A 192 4.62 1.85 -9.31
C LEU A 192 5.47 2.51 -10.41
N THR A 193 6.69 2.89 -10.06
CA THR A 193 7.67 3.44 -11.00
C THR A 193 8.90 2.52 -11.05
N LYS A 194 9.61 2.53 -12.17
CA LYS A 194 10.87 1.79 -12.30
C LYS A 194 11.84 2.08 -11.14
N LYS A 195 11.97 3.36 -10.73
CA LYS A 195 12.85 3.77 -9.64
C LYS A 195 12.44 3.12 -8.30
N ASN A 196 11.15 3.13 -7.99
CA ASN A 196 10.63 2.58 -6.74
C ASN A 196 10.72 1.05 -6.71
N LEU A 197 10.41 0.39 -7.83
CA LEU A 197 10.60 -1.05 -7.95
C LEU A 197 12.07 -1.45 -7.75
N LEU A 198 12.99 -0.78 -8.42
CA LEU A 198 14.43 -1.05 -8.25
C LEU A 198 14.91 -0.76 -6.82
N ALA A 199 14.35 0.24 -6.14
CA ALA A 199 14.66 0.49 -4.75
C ALA A 199 14.13 -0.60 -3.81
N LEU A 200 12.98 -1.19 -4.14
CA LEU A 200 12.36 -2.26 -3.35
C LEU A 200 13.05 -3.61 -3.52
N ILE A 201 13.39 -3.96 -4.77
CA ILE A 201 13.91 -5.28 -5.16
C ILE A 201 15.44 -5.30 -5.36
N ASN A 202 16.18 -4.42 -4.68
CA ASN A 202 17.64 -4.44 -4.74
C ASN A 202 18.27 -5.34 -3.68
N THR A 203 19.54 -5.72 -3.90
CA THR A 203 20.32 -6.59 -3.00
C THR A 203 20.53 -6.05 -1.59
N LYS A 204 20.29 -4.76 -1.35
CA LYS A 204 20.37 -4.14 -0.01
C LYS A 204 19.08 -4.31 0.79
N SER A 205 17.98 -4.72 0.13
CA SER A 205 16.72 -5.00 0.81
C SER A 205 16.84 -6.30 1.62
N PRO A 206 16.71 -6.26 2.96
CA PRO A 206 16.71 -7.48 3.78
C PRO A 206 15.65 -8.48 3.33
N PHE A 207 14.48 -7.99 2.94
CA PHE A 207 13.38 -8.79 2.42
C PHE A 207 13.80 -9.63 1.21
N VAL A 208 14.43 -9.01 0.19
CA VAL A 208 14.88 -9.71 -1.03
C VAL A 208 15.94 -10.75 -0.71
N ARG A 209 16.91 -10.37 0.13
CA ARG A 209 17.99 -11.29 0.54
C ARG A 209 17.46 -12.50 1.28
N GLU A 210 16.63 -12.28 2.29
CA GLU A 210 16.06 -13.35 3.10
C GLU A 210 15.15 -14.26 2.27
N SER A 211 14.34 -13.71 1.36
CA SER A 211 13.48 -14.49 0.49
C SER A 211 14.28 -15.36 -0.48
N ILE A 212 15.27 -14.81 -1.18
CA ILE A 212 16.10 -15.58 -2.12
C ILE A 212 16.92 -16.65 -1.38
N LYS A 213 17.48 -16.32 -0.21
CA LYS A 213 18.20 -17.28 0.63
C LYS A 213 17.30 -18.41 1.12
N SER A 214 16.07 -18.10 1.54
CA SER A 214 15.07 -19.09 1.96
C SER A 214 14.69 -20.03 0.81
N ILE A 215 14.42 -19.47 -0.38
CA ILE A 215 14.12 -20.25 -1.59
C ILE A 215 15.30 -21.15 -1.97
N TYR A 216 16.53 -20.64 -1.93
CA TYR A 216 17.71 -21.41 -2.22
C TYR A 216 17.88 -22.58 -1.26
N ASN A 217 17.76 -22.36 0.04
CA ASN A 217 17.92 -23.41 1.05
C ASN A 217 16.85 -24.51 0.91
N GLU A 218 15.60 -24.13 0.62
CA GLU A 218 14.51 -25.08 0.38
C GLU A 218 14.76 -25.90 -0.90
N LEU A 219 15.26 -25.24 -1.94
CA LEU A 219 15.63 -25.92 -3.19
C LEU A 219 16.79 -26.87 -2.97
N ASP A 220 17.84 -26.45 -2.27
CA ASP A 220 19.04 -27.25 -1.96
C ASP A 220 18.66 -28.52 -1.19
N TYR A 221 17.81 -28.39 -0.17
CA TYR A 221 17.26 -29.52 0.55
C TYR A 221 16.54 -30.50 -0.38
N ASN A 222 15.63 -30.02 -1.22
CA ASN A 222 14.84 -30.89 -2.09
C ASN A 222 15.65 -31.54 -3.21
N ILE A 223 16.77 -30.95 -3.62
CA ILE A 223 17.61 -31.50 -4.68
C ILE A 223 18.64 -32.47 -4.12
N ASN A 224 19.29 -32.14 -3.01
CA ASN A 224 20.45 -32.87 -2.53
C ASN A 224 20.14 -33.84 -1.40
N ASP A 225 19.01 -33.71 -0.70
CA ASP A 225 18.59 -34.66 0.34
C ASP A 225 17.75 -35.78 -0.24
N LEU A 226 17.98 -37.03 0.25
CA LEU A 226 17.26 -38.24 -0.20
C LEU A 226 15.75 -38.16 0.13
N SER A 227 15.38 -37.42 1.14
CA SER A 227 13.97 -37.18 1.54
C SER A 227 13.29 -36.09 0.75
N GLY A 228 14.02 -35.35 -0.09
CA GLY A 228 13.48 -34.28 -0.92
C GLY A 228 12.50 -34.75 -1.99
N SER A 229 11.72 -33.85 -2.52
CA SER A 229 10.65 -34.13 -3.48
C SER A 229 11.19 -34.47 -4.88
N ASP A 230 10.83 -35.66 -5.38
CA ASP A 230 11.15 -36.06 -6.78
C ASP A 230 10.52 -35.11 -7.81
N ARG A 231 9.37 -34.53 -7.49
CA ARG A 231 8.69 -33.57 -8.36
C ARG A 231 9.52 -32.31 -8.51
N ILE A 232 10.06 -31.80 -7.40
CA ILE A 232 10.90 -30.58 -7.41
C ILE A 232 12.19 -30.84 -8.20
N ARG A 233 12.84 -32.00 -7.99
CA ARG A 233 14.01 -32.39 -8.79
C ARG A 233 13.72 -32.43 -10.28
N THR A 234 12.56 -32.98 -10.66
CA THR A 234 12.15 -33.03 -12.07
C THR A 234 11.99 -31.62 -12.65
N LEU A 235 11.30 -30.72 -11.94
CA LEU A 235 11.08 -29.33 -12.40
C LEU A 235 12.39 -28.55 -12.51
N TYR A 236 13.30 -28.71 -11.56
CA TYR A 236 14.62 -28.10 -11.62
C TYR A 236 15.44 -28.62 -12.80
N ASN A 237 15.47 -29.93 -13.03
CA ASN A 237 16.20 -30.55 -14.14
C ASN A 237 15.64 -30.09 -15.52
N GLU A 238 14.32 -29.95 -15.64
CA GLU A 238 13.69 -29.41 -16.85
C GLU A 238 14.10 -27.95 -17.06
N TRP A 239 14.10 -27.14 -16.01
CA TRP A 239 14.58 -25.75 -16.11
C TRP A 239 16.07 -25.72 -16.51
N ASP A 240 16.93 -26.53 -15.89
CA ASP A 240 18.37 -26.58 -16.19
C ASP A 240 18.61 -26.98 -17.65
N ARG A 241 17.85 -27.97 -18.15
CA ARG A 241 17.91 -28.38 -19.57
C ARG A 241 17.54 -27.22 -20.52
N VAL A 242 16.45 -26.49 -20.21
CA VAL A 242 16.01 -25.34 -21.04
C VAL A 242 17.02 -24.21 -20.96
N PHE A 243 17.55 -23.94 -19.77
CA PHE A 243 18.56 -22.90 -19.54
C PHE A 243 19.86 -23.20 -20.28
N GLY A 244 20.36 -24.45 -20.22
CA GLY A 244 21.57 -24.87 -20.97
C GLY A 244 21.40 -24.71 -22.48
N VAL A 245 20.23 -25.01 -23.04
CA VAL A 245 19.95 -24.79 -24.47
C VAL A 245 19.98 -23.30 -24.86
N MET A 246 19.49 -22.43 -23.96
CA MET A 246 19.41 -20.99 -24.26
C MET A 246 20.76 -20.24 -24.12
N TYR A 247 21.58 -20.63 -23.17
CA TYR A 247 22.79 -19.89 -22.78
C TYR A 247 24.10 -20.62 -23.11
N GLY A 248 24.05 -21.91 -23.52
CA GLY A 248 25.22 -22.74 -23.82
C GLY A 248 25.86 -23.32 -22.56
N GLU A 249 26.33 -24.55 -22.67
CA GLU A 249 26.89 -25.30 -21.54
C GLU A 249 28.22 -24.70 -21.01
N ASP A 250 28.99 -24.02 -21.87
CA ASP A 250 30.33 -23.51 -21.55
C ASP A 250 30.34 -22.08 -20.93
N ALA A 251 29.27 -21.30 -21.08
CA ALA A 251 29.18 -19.93 -20.56
C ALA A 251 29.03 -19.87 -19.01
N GLU A 252 28.62 -20.97 -18.41
CA GLU A 252 28.22 -21.00 -17.01
C GLU A 252 29.36 -21.09 -16.01
N ALA A 253 30.40 -21.84 -16.32
CA ALA A 253 31.37 -22.26 -15.29
C ALA A 253 32.35 -21.16 -14.89
N THR A 254 32.75 -20.28 -15.81
CA THR A 254 33.81 -19.30 -15.57
C THR A 254 33.31 -17.94 -15.08
N GLU A 255 32.22 -17.43 -15.66
CA GLU A 255 31.71 -16.08 -15.29
C GLU A 255 30.93 -16.08 -14.00
N PHE A 256 30.11 -17.11 -13.75
CA PHE A 256 29.35 -17.23 -12.50
C PHE A 256 30.23 -17.53 -11.29
N ASN A 257 31.27 -18.36 -11.43
CA ASN A 257 32.20 -18.63 -10.35
C ASN A 257 32.99 -17.39 -9.95
N ALA A 258 33.27 -16.47 -10.88
CA ALA A 258 33.94 -15.21 -10.60
C ALA A 258 33.06 -14.24 -9.76
N VAL A 259 31.74 -14.27 -9.88
CA VAL A 259 30.82 -13.40 -9.12
C VAL A 259 30.32 -14.04 -7.81
N SER A 260 30.62 -15.33 -7.58
CA SER A 260 30.17 -16.07 -6.39
C SER A 260 30.51 -15.38 -5.05
N PRO A 261 31.74 -14.85 -4.82
CA PRO A 261 32.07 -14.13 -3.59
C PRO A 261 31.18 -12.90 -3.36
N ALA A 262 30.95 -12.09 -4.40
CA ALA A 262 30.11 -10.91 -4.31
C ALA A 262 28.63 -11.26 -4.05
N ILE A 263 28.14 -12.36 -4.60
CA ILE A 263 26.81 -12.88 -4.34
C ILE A 263 26.70 -13.35 -2.89
N LYS A 264 27.66 -14.12 -2.39
CA LYS A 264 27.69 -14.59 -1.00
C LYS A 264 27.62 -13.41 -0.02
N GLU A 265 28.43 -12.39 -0.21
CA GLU A 265 28.43 -11.16 0.58
C GLU A 265 27.07 -10.43 0.49
N ALA A 266 26.57 -10.21 -0.74
CA ALA A 266 25.33 -9.47 -0.98
C ALA A 266 24.10 -10.13 -0.35
N TYR A 267 24.04 -11.46 -0.34
CA TYR A 267 22.89 -12.24 0.17
C TYR A 267 23.12 -12.85 1.56
N GLY A 268 24.29 -12.60 2.18
CA GLY A 268 24.61 -13.05 3.53
C GLY A 268 24.75 -14.57 3.64
N PHE A 269 25.29 -15.23 2.61
CA PHE A 269 25.78 -16.60 2.71
C PHE A 269 27.12 -16.61 3.43
N GLU A 270 27.40 -17.68 4.17
CA GLU A 270 28.70 -17.87 4.79
C GLU A 270 29.81 -18.02 3.74
N GLU A 271 31.01 -17.55 4.04
CA GLU A 271 32.16 -17.63 3.11
C GLU A 271 32.49 -19.07 2.71
N SER A 272 32.35 -19.99 3.66
CA SER A 272 32.54 -21.45 3.49
C SER A 272 31.44 -22.15 2.70
N PHE A 273 30.30 -21.48 2.47
CA PHE A 273 29.16 -22.09 1.79
C PHE A 273 29.46 -22.30 0.30
N GLU A 274 29.29 -23.51 -0.20
CA GLU A 274 29.41 -23.82 -1.63
C GLU A 274 28.14 -23.43 -2.36
N LEU A 275 28.14 -22.22 -2.95
CA LEU A 275 27.00 -21.72 -3.69
C LEU A 275 26.94 -22.35 -5.09
N ASN A 276 25.87 -23.09 -5.36
CA ASN A 276 25.57 -23.57 -6.71
C ASN A 276 24.93 -22.44 -7.53
N SER A 277 25.65 -21.98 -8.56
CA SER A 277 25.25 -20.83 -9.38
C SER A 277 23.92 -21.04 -10.12
N LYS A 278 23.63 -22.24 -10.60
CA LYS A 278 22.38 -22.56 -11.28
C LYS A 278 21.21 -22.56 -10.32
N MET A 279 21.36 -23.19 -9.15
CA MET A 279 20.33 -23.18 -8.11
C MET A 279 20.06 -21.76 -7.62
N TYR A 280 21.10 -20.93 -7.48
CA TYR A 280 20.95 -19.54 -7.12
C TYR A 280 20.14 -18.75 -8.18
N LEU A 281 20.46 -18.95 -9.46
CA LEU A 281 19.76 -18.29 -10.55
C LEU A 281 18.29 -18.73 -10.63
N PHE A 282 18.05 -20.02 -10.47
CA PHE A 282 16.70 -20.58 -10.41
C PHE A 282 15.90 -20.01 -9.22
N SER A 283 16.54 -19.88 -8.05
CA SER A 283 15.93 -19.27 -6.86
C SER A 283 15.60 -17.80 -7.08
N MET A 284 16.48 -17.04 -7.75
CA MET A 284 16.19 -15.66 -8.15
C MET A 284 14.99 -15.57 -9.09
N GLN A 285 14.96 -16.41 -10.12
CA GLN A 285 13.85 -16.41 -11.09
C GLN A 285 12.53 -16.81 -10.39
N THR A 286 12.56 -17.77 -9.49
CA THR A 286 11.41 -18.16 -8.66
C THR A 286 10.92 -16.97 -7.82
N PHE A 287 11.81 -16.28 -7.12
CA PHE A 287 11.45 -15.08 -6.34
C PHE A 287 10.80 -14.00 -7.20
N PHE A 288 11.39 -13.67 -8.35
CA PHE A 288 10.82 -12.67 -9.25
C PHE A 288 9.48 -13.08 -9.82
N ASN A 289 9.28 -14.36 -10.13
CA ASN A 289 8.00 -14.88 -10.59
C ASN A 289 6.92 -14.69 -9.52
N ILE A 290 7.19 -15.12 -8.28
CA ILE A 290 6.28 -14.94 -7.14
C ILE A 290 5.98 -13.45 -6.92
N PHE A 291 7.02 -12.61 -6.87
CA PHE A 291 6.89 -11.17 -6.64
C PHE A 291 6.00 -10.51 -7.70
N LEU A 292 6.23 -10.79 -8.98
CA LEU A 292 5.46 -10.22 -10.08
C LEU A 292 4.00 -10.70 -10.07
N LYS A 293 3.76 -11.99 -9.84
CA LYS A 293 2.39 -12.54 -9.73
C LYS A 293 1.62 -11.89 -8.57
N LEU A 294 2.23 -11.78 -7.40
CA LEU A 294 1.59 -11.13 -6.25
C LEU A 294 1.43 -9.63 -6.42
N LEU A 295 2.34 -8.96 -7.11
CA LEU A 295 2.19 -7.55 -7.46
C LEU A 295 0.97 -7.34 -8.38
N ILE A 296 0.82 -8.17 -9.39
CA ILE A 296 -0.32 -8.12 -10.31
C ILE A 296 -1.61 -8.52 -9.59
N TYR A 297 -1.59 -9.54 -8.75
CA TYR A 297 -2.73 -9.91 -7.90
C TYR A 297 -3.18 -8.74 -7.02
N SER A 298 -2.24 -8.10 -6.31
CA SER A 298 -2.53 -6.93 -5.47
C SER A 298 -3.13 -5.77 -6.27
N PHE A 299 -2.66 -5.58 -7.49
CA PHE A 299 -3.14 -4.56 -8.40
C PHE A 299 -4.55 -4.87 -8.92
N LEU A 300 -4.77 -6.10 -9.41
CA LEU A 300 -6.05 -6.52 -9.97
C LEU A 300 -7.14 -6.65 -8.91
N SER A 301 -6.83 -7.15 -7.72
CA SER A 301 -7.79 -7.24 -6.62
C SER A 301 -8.35 -5.87 -6.23
N GLU A 302 -7.56 -4.82 -6.32
CA GLU A 302 -8.02 -3.46 -6.09
C GLU A 302 -8.86 -2.88 -7.26
N LEU A 303 -8.61 -3.34 -8.52
CA LEU A 303 -9.34 -2.88 -9.70
C LEU A 303 -10.75 -3.45 -9.81
N ILE A 304 -10.91 -4.74 -9.53
CA ILE A 304 -12.07 -5.51 -9.94
C ILE A 304 -13.16 -5.51 -8.88
N SER A 305 -12.82 -5.41 -7.62
CA SER A 305 -13.81 -5.36 -6.56
C SER A 305 -13.39 -4.45 -5.41
N PRO A 306 -14.12 -3.34 -5.18
CA PRO A 306 -14.00 -2.57 -3.94
C PRO A 306 -14.38 -3.38 -2.69
N ALA A 307 -15.06 -4.52 -2.87
CA ALA A 307 -15.40 -5.48 -1.83
C ALA A 307 -14.28 -6.52 -1.59
N PHE A 308 -13.33 -6.65 -2.50
CA PHE A 308 -12.12 -7.43 -2.26
C PHE A 308 -11.24 -6.64 -1.28
N THR A 309 -11.47 -6.88 -0.02
CA THR A 309 -10.44 -6.66 0.99
C THR A 309 -9.26 -7.49 0.55
N THR A 310 -8.19 -6.84 0.07
CA THR A 310 -6.91 -7.49 -0.18
C THR A 310 -6.62 -8.30 1.08
N LYS A 311 -6.75 -9.63 1.02
CA LYS A 311 -6.40 -10.45 2.16
C LYS A 311 -4.93 -10.21 2.39
N THR A 312 -4.58 -9.73 3.55
CA THR A 312 -3.20 -9.45 3.93
C THR A 312 -2.46 -10.73 4.28
N VAL A 313 -3.18 -11.84 4.40
CA VAL A 313 -2.67 -13.18 4.68
C VAL A 313 -3.50 -14.18 3.89
N LEU A 314 -2.84 -15.03 3.11
CA LEU A 314 -3.44 -16.13 2.36
C LEU A 314 -3.14 -17.44 3.10
N ASP A 315 -4.15 -18.32 3.21
CA ASP A 315 -3.96 -19.70 3.61
C ASP A 315 -3.53 -20.58 2.41
N LYS A 316 -3.16 -21.83 2.67
CA LYS A 316 -2.69 -22.75 1.62
C LYS A 316 -3.69 -22.91 0.49
N ALA A 317 -4.98 -23.09 0.79
CA ALA A 317 -6.01 -23.27 -0.23
C ALA A 317 -6.16 -22.05 -1.13
N GLN A 318 -6.00 -20.85 -0.58
CA GLN A 318 -6.03 -19.58 -1.33
C GLN A 318 -4.78 -19.39 -2.19
N ILE A 319 -3.62 -19.85 -1.70
CA ILE A 319 -2.37 -19.85 -2.46
C ILE A 319 -2.47 -20.81 -3.64
N ASP A 320 -2.92 -22.05 -3.39
CA ASP A 320 -3.13 -23.03 -4.45
C ASP A 320 -4.06 -22.48 -5.54
N LEU A 321 -5.19 -21.92 -5.14
CA LEU A 321 -6.13 -21.30 -6.07
C LEU A 321 -5.49 -20.18 -6.89
N LEU A 322 -4.65 -19.35 -6.26
CA LEU A 322 -3.96 -18.25 -6.91
C LEU A 322 -2.92 -18.73 -7.94
N PHE A 323 -2.21 -19.82 -7.64
CA PHE A 323 -1.13 -20.32 -8.49
C PHE A 323 -1.55 -21.43 -9.46
N ASP A 324 -2.56 -22.25 -9.14
CA ASP A 324 -3.06 -23.30 -10.02
C ASP A 324 -3.97 -22.81 -11.15
N GLY A 325 -4.49 -21.61 -11.06
CA GLY A 325 -5.32 -21.02 -12.11
C GLY A 325 -6.67 -21.71 -12.34
N ASN A 326 -7.10 -22.57 -11.43
CA ASN A 326 -8.24 -23.48 -11.58
C ASN A 326 -9.57 -22.94 -11.03
N ASP A 327 -9.72 -21.64 -10.83
CA ASP A 327 -11.01 -21.09 -10.39
C ASP A 327 -11.95 -20.90 -11.57
N GLU A 328 -12.82 -21.88 -11.79
CA GLU A 328 -13.72 -21.91 -12.95
C GLU A 328 -14.89 -20.91 -12.85
N GLU A 329 -15.24 -20.36 -11.67
CA GLU A 329 -16.51 -19.63 -11.54
C GLU A 329 -16.45 -18.19 -10.99
N GLU A 330 -15.48 -17.78 -10.17
CA GLU A 330 -15.54 -16.47 -9.52
C GLU A 330 -14.39 -15.48 -9.80
N ASN A 331 -13.23 -15.93 -10.31
CA ASN A 331 -12.04 -15.08 -10.45
C ASN A 331 -11.37 -15.09 -11.85
N LYS A 332 -12.12 -15.27 -12.93
CA LYS A 332 -11.58 -15.18 -14.31
C LYS A 332 -11.13 -13.76 -14.64
N ILE A 333 -10.04 -13.31 -14.01
CA ILE A 333 -9.48 -11.99 -14.27
C ILE A 333 -8.67 -12.02 -15.55
N ILE A 334 -7.84 -13.04 -15.75
CA ILE A 334 -7.08 -13.27 -16.99
C ILE A 334 -6.90 -14.78 -17.15
N ASN A 335 -7.42 -15.34 -18.26
CA ASN A 335 -7.19 -16.73 -18.59
C ASN A 335 -5.69 -16.96 -18.81
N ASN A 336 -5.15 -18.05 -18.26
CA ASN A 336 -3.76 -18.51 -18.43
C ASN A 336 -2.69 -17.55 -17.86
N PHE A 337 -3.05 -16.60 -17.00
CA PHE A 337 -2.08 -15.70 -16.39
C PHE A 337 -1.22 -16.42 -15.34
N PHE A 338 -1.77 -17.44 -14.71
CA PHE A 338 -1.13 -18.26 -13.68
C PHE A 338 -0.90 -19.69 -14.15
N GLU A 339 -0.55 -19.91 -15.43
CA GLU A 339 -0.16 -21.24 -15.89
C GLU A 339 0.99 -21.80 -15.04
N ALA A 340 0.79 -23.03 -14.55
CA ALA A 340 1.82 -23.75 -13.81
C ALA A 340 3.03 -24.00 -14.71
N HIS A 341 4.19 -23.61 -14.24
CA HIS A 341 5.46 -23.87 -14.90
C HIS A 341 6.55 -24.24 -13.88
N PHE A 342 7.74 -24.60 -14.33
CA PHE A 342 8.81 -25.06 -13.44
C PHE A 342 9.18 -24.07 -12.31
N LEU A 343 8.93 -22.76 -12.45
CA LEU A 343 9.19 -21.79 -11.39
C LEU A 343 8.17 -21.79 -10.25
N GLU A 344 7.12 -22.62 -10.35
CA GLU A 344 6.13 -22.84 -9.29
C GLU A 344 6.43 -24.11 -8.47
N TRP A 345 7.63 -24.63 -8.59
CA TRP A 345 8.09 -25.80 -7.84
C TRP A 345 7.85 -25.72 -6.33
N PHE A 346 7.84 -24.51 -5.76
CA PHE A 346 7.63 -24.24 -4.33
C PHE A 346 6.24 -24.71 -3.84
N THR A 347 5.25 -24.82 -4.71
CA THR A 347 3.91 -25.34 -4.36
C THR A 347 3.94 -26.84 -4.02
N TYR A 348 5.00 -27.54 -4.40
CA TYR A 348 5.25 -28.95 -4.06
C TYR A 348 6.21 -29.14 -2.88
N SER A 349 6.65 -28.04 -2.25
CA SER A 349 7.49 -28.05 -1.04
C SER A 349 6.65 -28.16 0.24
N ASP A 350 7.28 -28.00 1.40
CA ASP A 350 6.56 -27.93 2.66
C ASP A 350 5.56 -26.77 2.69
N SER A 351 4.33 -27.05 3.11
CA SER A 351 3.26 -26.06 3.12
C SER A 351 3.52 -24.88 4.05
N SER A 352 4.33 -25.06 5.10
CA SER A 352 4.71 -23.95 5.99
C SER A 352 5.69 -22.99 5.32
N PHE A 353 6.63 -23.52 4.56
CA PHE A 353 7.56 -22.74 3.75
C PHE A 353 6.82 -21.91 2.70
N GLU A 354 5.95 -22.56 1.93
CA GLU A 354 5.16 -21.92 0.88
C GLU A 354 4.31 -20.79 1.43
N VAL A 355 3.52 -21.05 2.48
CA VAL A 355 2.64 -20.06 3.11
C VAL A 355 3.43 -18.86 3.65
N ASP A 356 4.57 -19.11 4.30
CA ASP A 356 5.42 -18.04 4.83
C ASP A 356 6.06 -17.19 3.71
N LEU A 357 6.59 -17.83 2.67
CA LEU A 357 7.19 -17.14 1.52
C LEU A 357 6.18 -16.25 0.80
N ILE A 358 5.01 -16.79 0.49
CA ILE A 358 3.95 -16.07 -0.24
C ILE A 358 3.44 -14.89 0.60
N ASN A 359 3.15 -15.09 1.88
CA ASN A 359 2.62 -14.02 2.72
C ASN A 359 3.64 -12.92 2.99
N ARG A 360 4.93 -13.22 3.18
CA ARG A 360 5.98 -12.20 3.27
C ARG A 360 6.11 -11.40 1.99
N THR A 361 6.01 -12.06 0.84
CA THR A 361 6.09 -11.38 -0.45
C THR A 361 4.83 -10.55 -0.72
N LEU A 362 3.66 -11.06 -0.38
CA LEU A 362 2.39 -10.33 -0.50
C LEU A 362 2.39 -9.08 0.38
N GLU A 363 2.85 -9.17 1.63
CA GLU A 363 2.97 -8.01 2.52
C GLU A 363 3.80 -6.88 1.89
N THR A 364 4.84 -7.23 1.15
CA THR A 364 5.66 -6.24 0.43
C THR A 364 4.95 -5.67 -0.78
N THR A 365 4.23 -6.49 -1.57
CA THR A 365 3.56 -6.03 -2.80
C THR A 365 2.34 -5.16 -2.54
N ILE A 366 1.62 -5.34 -1.45
CA ILE A 366 0.47 -4.48 -1.09
C ILE A 366 0.85 -3.02 -0.80
N TRP A 367 2.14 -2.72 -0.58
CA TRP A 367 2.64 -1.37 -0.40
C TRP A 367 2.85 -0.60 -1.72
N ILE A 368 2.76 -1.29 -2.86
CA ILE A 368 2.93 -0.68 -4.18
C ILE A 368 1.57 -0.26 -4.71
N CYS A 369 1.44 1.00 -5.10
CA CYS A 369 0.22 1.57 -5.66
C CYS A 369 0.47 2.10 -7.07
N GLU A 370 -0.53 1.94 -7.94
CA GLU A 370 -0.53 2.66 -9.19
C GLU A 370 -0.71 4.17 -8.95
N PRO A 371 0.06 5.04 -9.63
CA PRO A 371 0.03 6.49 -9.40
C PRO A 371 -1.31 7.17 -9.74
N PHE A 372 -2.28 6.47 -10.34
CA PHE A 372 -3.49 7.07 -10.90
C PHE A 372 -4.80 6.45 -10.44
N LYS A 373 -4.80 5.55 -9.46
CA LYS A 373 -6.07 5.07 -8.94
C LYS A 373 -6.75 6.16 -8.13
N GLU A 374 -7.78 6.73 -8.72
CA GLU A 374 -8.81 7.43 -7.97
C GLU A 374 -9.36 6.46 -6.93
N VAL A 375 -9.19 6.78 -5.65
CA VAL A 375 -9.96 6.13 -4.60
C VAL A 375 -11.40 6.45 -4.93
N GLY A 376 -12.10 5.50 -5.55
CA GLY A 376 -13.47 5.72 -5.98
C GLY A 376 -14.34 6.05 -4.78
N PHE A 377 -14.77 7.28 -4.72
CA PHE A 377 -15.96 7.63 -3.99
C PHE A 377 -17.12 7.14 -4.88
N LYS A 378 -17.67 5.98 -4.62
CA LYS A 378 -18.97 5.55 -5.10
C LYS A 378 -19.95 5.58 -3.95
#